data_5243366cb89859e0946f2989dd94ffb6
#
_entry.id   5243366cb89859e0946f2989dd94ffb6
#
_cell.length_a   1.000
_cell.length_b   1.000
_cell.length_c   1.000
_cell.angle_alpha   90.00
_cell.angle_beta   90.00
_cell.angle_gamma   90.00
#
_symmetry.space_group_name_H-M   'P 1'
#
loop_
_entity.id
_entity.type
_entity.pdbx_description
1 polymer ?
#
loop_
_entity_poly.entity_id
_entity_poly.type
_entity_poly.pdbx_seq_one_letter_code
_entity_poly.pdbx_strand_id
1 'polypeptide(L)'
;MNGRPLSREVVSRDRFSRLFSLGDRNKPQSWAPGLILSDLDQNLPLELAPFSFKRDSSKLPSKLTLHTRGNLCYPFDGLDVWQSSEGLVLPPSLSSSDSGEFGHGTEFLPISWQSLHHDISLVKSDKQPSVIAITDAPQLSNAAGKLSQAIDIVRRRFPASLIWAPGISGPDNCSLLSWIGLDLFDLNRSRVASANGILLTSDGPRDPDPSLSEDSSMDSQITHWMQAIASLRSAIRSGTVREQAEKASLSSPRSVERLRRHNKLLLQNVDGSILTSVDNSGRRLRYNSPVSRQDKLIHDWRERISNVHTPPSHQSDVLVLLPCSATKPYRLSQSHHRFLKNIPSNRVHQVMVTSPLGL
;
A
#
# COMPACT_ATOMS: atom_id res chain seq x y z
N MET A 1 -0.56 -30.19 11.99
CA MET A 1 0.87 -29.75 12.05
C MET A 1 0.84 -28.27 12.31
N ASN A 2 1.47 -27.78 13.38
CA ASN A 2 1.55 -26.35 13.63
C ASN A 2 2.45 -25.74 12.55
N GLY A 3 1.89 -24.86 11.72
CA GLY A 3 2.67 -24.12 10.74
C GLY A 3 3.79 -23.35 11.43
N ARG A 4 4.93 -23.20 10.77
CA ARG A 4 6.04 -22.41 11.30
C ARG A 4 5.81 -20.95 10.94
N PRO A 5 6.04 -20.01 11.85
CA PRO A 5 5.80 -18.61 11.58
C PRO A 5 6.74 -18.09 10.47
N LEU A 6 6.19 -17.30 9.57
CA LEU A 6 6.96 -16.58 8.55
C LEU A 6 7.91 -15.59 9.23
N SER A 7 9.20 -15.70 8.94
CA SER A 7 10.19 -14.74 9.40
C SER A 7 10.11 -13.47 8.56
N ARG A 8 9.70 -12.36 9.19
CA ARG A 8 9.48 -11.09 8.53
C ARG A 8 9.82 -9.89 9.42
N GLU A 9 10.40 -8.88 8.83
CA GLU A 9 10.71 -7.61 9.50
C GLU A 9 10.32 -6.43 8.61
N VAL A 10 9.68 -5.41 9.18
CA VAL A 10 9.39 -4.16 8.47
C VAL A 10 10.65 -3.31 8.45
N VAL A 11 11.24 -3.12 7.28
CA VAL A 11 12.48 -2.33 7.09
C VAL A 11 12.21 -0.90 6.66
N SER A 12 11.03 -0.63 6.11
CA SER A 12 10.59 0.72 5.78
C SER A 12 9.07 0.77 5.75
N ARG A 13 8.52 1.93 6.06
CA ARG A 13 7.08 2.14 6.08
C ARG A 13 6.72 3.57 5.68
N ASP A 14 5.65 3.70 4.90
CA ASP A 14 4.97 4.96 4.65
C ASP A 14 3.47 4.74 4.81
N ARG A 15 2.97 4.99 6.01
CA ARG A 15 1.59 4.74 6.45
C ARG A 15 1.20 3.27 6.29
N PHE A 16 0.24 2.96 5.41
CA PHE A 16 -0.17 1.57 5.16
C PHE A 16 0.79 0.81 4.25
N SER A 17 1.55 1.49 3.40
CA SER A 17 2.58 0.83 2.58
C SER A 17 3.77 0.41 3.43
N ARG A 18 4.18 -0.83 3.29
CA ARG A 18 5.28 -1.41 4.06
C ARG A 18 6.23 -2.18 3.16
N LEU A 19 7.50 -2.09 3.48
CA LEU A 19 8.53 -2.93 2.90
C LEU A 19 8.99 -3.92 3.97
N PHE A 20 8.78 -5.20 3.70
CA PHE A 20 9.25 -6.28 4.56
C PHE A 20 10.48 -6.95 3.97
N SER A 21 11.45 -7.27 4.81
CA SER A 21 12.41 -8.33 4.54
C SER A 21 11.85 -9.67 5.02
N LEU A 22 12.06 -10.71 4.23
CA LEU A 22 11.57 -12.07 4.49
C LEU A 22 12.73 -13.06 4.54
N GLY A 23 12.67 -14.00 5.48
CA GLY A 23 13.70 -14.97 5.74
C GLY A 23 14.69 -14.52 6.81
N ASP A 24 15.97 -14.86 6.67
CA ASP A 24 16.99 -14.51 7.66
C ASP A 24 17.12 -12.99 7.81
N ARG A 25 17.13 -12.51 9.06
CA ARG A 25 17.23 -11.08 9.38
C ARG A 25 18.48 -10.43 8.83
N ASN A 26 19.61 -11.14 8.89
CA ASN A 26 20.90 -10.62 8.47
C ASN A 26 21.14 -10.76 6.97
N LYS A 27 20.47 -11.73 6.33
CA LYS A 27 20.55 -12.01 4.91
C LYS A 27 19.15 -12.32 4.34
N PRO A 28 18.31 -11.30 4.15
CA PRO A 28 16.97 -11.51 3.61
C PRO A 28 17.00 -12.22 2.26
N GLN A 29 16.13 -13.20 2.10
CA GLN A 29 16.04 -13.99 0.88
C GLN A 29 14.98 -13.45 -0.07
N SER A 30 13.97 -12.75 0.46
CA SER A 30 12.90 -12.16 -0.33
C SER A 30 12.35 -10.90 0.33
N TRP A 31 11.41 -10.27 -0.36
CA TRP A 31 10.84 -9.00 0.04
C TRP A 31 9.34 -8.94 -0.27
N ALA A 32 8.56 -8.25 0.59
CA ALA A 32 7.22 -7.80 0.25
C ALA A 32 7.17 -6.26 0.29
N PRO A 33 6.51 -5.59 -0.65
CA PRO A 33 5.58 -6.10 -1.67
C PRO A 33 6.23 -7.08 -2.64
N GLY A 34 5.48 -8.14 -2.97
CA GLY A 34 5.94 -9.21 -3.85
C GLY A 34 4.80 -10.00 -4.47
N LEU A 35 5.14 -10.97 -5.31
CA LEU A 35 4.17 -11.79 -6.03
C LEU A 35 3.90 -13.11 -5.32
N ILE A 36 2.70 -13.62 -5.53
CA ILE A 36 2.29 -14.99 -5.23
C ILE A 36 2.10 -15.68 -6.57
N LEU A 37 2.82 -16.79 -6.80
CA LEU A 37 2.72 -17.57 -8.03
C LEU A 37 1.68 -18.66 -7.89
N SER A 38 0.95 -18.92 -8.96
CA SER A 38 0.12 -20.12 -9.11
C SER A 38 0.89 -21.23 -9.83
N ASP A 39 0.30 -22.40 -9.89
CA ASP A 39 0.75 -23.54 -10.69
C ASP A 39 0.73 -23.27 -12.22
N LEU A 40 0.02 -22.22 -12.64
CA LEU A 40 -0.03 -21.75 -14.03
C LEU A 40 1.07 -20.75 -14.39
N ASP A 41 1.82 -20.27 -13.40
CA ASP A 41 2.82 -19.24 -13.60
C ASP A 41 4.22 -19.85 -13.77
N GLN A 42 5.02 -19.22 -14.62
CA GLN A 42 6.42 -19.60 -14.73
C GLN A 42 7.18 -19.31 -13.42
N ASN A 43 8.28 -20.00 -13.24
CA ASN A 43 9.12 -19.81 -12.06
C ASN A 43 9.83 -18.45 -12.12
N LEU A 44 9.58 -17.60 -11.13
CA LEU A 44 10.20 -16.29 -10.99
C LEU A 44 11.25 -16.30 -9.88
N PRO A 45 12.20 -15.34 -9.87
CA PRO A 45 13.16 -15.19 -8.77
C PRO A 45 12.47 -15.09 -7.40
N LEU A 46 13.07 -15.69 -6.39
CA LEU A 46 12.56 -15.69 -5.02
C LEU A 46 12.38 -14.27 -4.47
N GLU A 47 13.28 -13.39 -4.83
CA GLU A 47 13.27 -11.98 -4.42
C GLU A 47 12.01 -11.24 -4.88
N LEU A 48 11.43 -11.67 -6.00
CA LEU A 48 10.20 -11.08 -6.56
C LEU A 48 8.96 -11.79 -6.05
N ALA A 49 9.01 -13.12 -5.94
CA ALA A 49 7.86 -13.96 -5.64
C ALA A 49 8.12 -14.87 -4.43
N PRO A 50 7.86 -14.37 -3.21
CA PRO A 50 8.12 -15.13 -1.97
C PRO A 50 7.16 -16.30 -1.73
N PHE A 51 6.01 -16.32 -2.39
CA PHE A 51 4.99 -17.33 -2.15
C PHE A 51 4.53 -17.99 -3.45
N SER A 52 4.00 -19.19 -3.29
CA SER A 52 3.26 -19.89 -4.34
C SER A 52 1.99 -20.50 -3.76
N PHE A 53 0.94 -20.61 -4.57
CA PHE A 53 -0.24 -21.36 -4.19
C PHE A 53 -0.51 -22.49 -5.17
N LYS A 54 -1.07 -23.57 -4.62
CA LYS A 54 -1.52 -24.72 -5.38
C LYS A 54 -3.00 -24.93 -5.16
N ARG A 55 -3.70 -25.26 -6.22
CA ARG A 55 -5.10 -25.59 -6.19
C ARG A 55 -5.25 -27.12 -6.27
N ASP A 56 -5.95 -27.70 -5.32
CA ASP A 56 -6.36 -29.09 -5.39
C ASP A 56 -7.66 -29.20 -6.17
N SER A 57 -7.55 -29.43 -7.48
CA SER A 57 -8.71 -29.56 -8.37
C SER A 57 -9.48 -30.88 -8.21
N SER A 58 -8.93 -31.83 -7.44
CA SER A 58 -9.63 -33.11 -7.17
C SER A 58 -10.76 -32.96 -6.16
N LYS A 59 -10.83 -31.82 -5.47
CA LYS A 59 -11.85 -31.49 -4.49
C LYS A 59 -12.78 -30.40 -4.98
N LEU A 60 -14.06 -30.57 -4.77
CA LEU A 60 -15.08 -29.56 -5.05
C LEU A 60 -15.73 -29.15 -3.71
N PRO A 61 -15.67 -27.85 -3.33
CA PRO A 61 -14.92 -26.77 -3.97
C PRO A 61 -13.40 -26.94 -3.85
N SER A 62 -12.64 -26.39 -4.80
CA SER A 62 -11.18 -26.55 -4.85
C SER A 62 -10.49 -25.94 -3.63
N LYS A 63 -9.66 -26.71 -2.97
CA LYS A 63 -8.83 -26.22 -1.86
C LYS A 63 -7.59 -25.50 -2.40
N LEU A 64 -7.23 -24.39 -1.74
CA LEU A 64 -6.04 -23.63 -2.04
C LEU A 64 -5.06 -23.76 -0.90
N THR A 65 -3.82 -24.11 -1.21
CA THR A 65 -2.74 -24.17 -0.23
C THR A 65 -1.69 -23.13 -0.59
N LEU A 66 -1.33 -22.29 0.36
CA LEU A 66 -0.25 -21.29 0.22
C LEU A 66 1.04 -21.88 0.78
N HIS A 67 2.12 -21.73 0.01
CA HIS A 67 3.45 -22.19 0.37
C HIS A 67 4.43 -21.02 0.36
N THR A 68 5.40 -21.05 1.27
CA THR A 68 6.59 -20.22 1.12
C THR A 68 7.52 -20.81 0.06
N ARG A 69 8.27 -19.96 -0.61
CA ARG A 69 9.35 -20.36 -1.49
C ARG A 69 10.67 -20.05 -0.78
N GLY A 70 11.61 -21.02 -0.79
CA GLY A 70 12.87 -20.90 -0.04
C GLY A 70 12.69 -20.93 1.50
N ASN A 71 13.72 -20.56 2.21
CA ASN A 71 13.78 -20.64 3.69
C ASN A 71 13.20 -19.37 4.34
N LEU A 72 11.89 -19.15 4.22
CA LEU A 72 11.23 -17.94 4.71
C LEU A 72 10.53 -18.12 6.06
N CYS A 73 10.36 -19.36 6.53
CA CYS A 73 9.74 -19.66 7.82
C CYS A 73 10.77 -19.75 8.94
N TYR A 74 10.35 -19.45 10.18
CA TYR A 74 11.18 -19.57 11.37
C TYR A 74 10.79 -20.82 12.17
N PRO A 75 11.72 -21.60 12.74
CA PRO A 75 13.18 -21.57 12.49
C PRO A 75 13.55 -22.03 11.07
N PHE A 76 14.68 -21.54 10.57
CA PHE A 76 15.17 -21.83 9.23
C PHE A 76 15.72 -23.26 9.16
N ASP A 77 14.92 -24.21 8.77
CA ASP A 77 15.30 -25.64 8.72
C ASP A 77 15.04 -26.29 7.35
N GLY A 78 14.81 -25.49 6.34
CA GLY A 78 14.61 -25.96 4.98
C GLY A 78 13.22 -26.51 4.64
N LEU A 79 12.27 -26.45 5.57
CA LEU A 79 10.88 -26.82 5.27
C LEU A 79 10.15 -25.63 4.65
N ASP A 80 9.93 -25.71 3.37
CA ASP A 80 9.30 -24.66 2.55
C ASP A 80 7.77 -24.65 2.65
N VAL A 81 7.21 -25.57 3.43
CA VAL A 81 5.76 -25.80 3.44
C VAL A 81 5.12 -25.05 4.57
N TRP A 82 4.41 -24.02 4.23
CA TRP A 82 3.50 -23.33 5.10
C TRP A 82 2.08 -23.57 4.59
N GLN A 83 1.32 -24.37 5.32
CA GLN A 83 -0.03 -24.77 4.93
C GLN A 83 -1.04 -24.14 5.87
N SER A 84 -2.16 -23.67 5.32
CA SER A 84 -3.34 -23.54 6.14
C SER A 84 -3.76 -24.92 6.60
N SER A 85 -4.03 -25.11 7.88
CA SER A 85 -4.41 -26.40 8.46
C SER A 85 -5.70 -26.95 7.87
N GLU A 86 -6.56 -26.08 7.34
CA GLU A 86 -7.80 -26.40 6.66
C GLU A 86 -7.86 -25.52 5.42
N GLY A 87 -7.91 -26.16 4.27
CA GLY A 87 -7.75 -25.47 3.00
C GLY A 87 -8.75 -24.34 2.81
N LEU A 88 -8.25 -23.21 2.35
CA LEU A 88 -9.08 -22.14 1.84
C LEU A 88 -9.87 -22.65 0.64
N VAL A 89 -11.19 -22.56 0.73
CA VAL A 89 -12.04 -22.81 -0.41
C VAL A 89 -12.24 -21.50 -1.16
N LEU A 90 -11.50 -21.33 -2.25
CA LEU A 90 -11.80 -20.27 -3.21
C LEU A 90 -12.64 -20.85 -4.32
N PRO A 91 -13.71 -20.17 -4.76
CA PRO A 91 -14.41 -20.58 -5.96
C PRO A 91 -13.47 -20.54 -7.15
N PRO A 92 -13.65 -21.42 -8.16
CA PRO A 92 -12.78 -21.46 -9.34
C PRO A 92 -12.66 -20.13 -10.07
N SER A 93 -13.70 -19.30 -10.01
CA SER A 93 -13.77 -18.01 -10.69
C SER A 93 -13.31 -16.81 -9.87
N LEU A 94 -12.99 -16.95 -8.59
CA LEU A 94 -12.77 -15.83 -7.66
C LEU A 94 -13.92 -14.81 -7.66
N SER A 95 -15.07 -15.14 -8.23
CA SER A 95 -16.19 -14.24 -8.49
C SER A 95 -17.35 -14.40 -7.50
N SER A 96 -17.32 -15.42 -6.65
CA SER A 96 -18.39 -15.71 -5.71
C SER A 96 -18.12 -15.06 -4.35
N SER A 97 -19.14 -14.41 -3.82
CA SER A 97 -19.13 -13.84 -2.47
C SER A 97 -19.22 -14.90 -1.36
N ASP A 98 -19.48 -16.14 -1.71
CA ASP A 98 -19.71 -17.23 -0.76
C ASP A 98 -18.43 -18.01 -0.40
N SER A 99 -17.29 -17.47 -0.77
CA SER A 99 -15.99 -18.09 -0.55
C SER A 99 -15.48 -18.00 0.89
N GLY A 100 -16.36 -18.02 1.83
CA GLY A 100 -16.01 -17.77 3.22
C GLY A 100 -16.09 -18.97 4.13
N GLU A 101 -15.52 -20.13 3.78
CA GLU A 101 -15.16 -21.04 4.86
C GLU A 101 -13.94 -20.52 5.59
N PHE A 102 -14.10 -20.34 6.88
CA PHE A 102 -13.09 -19.81 7.78
C PHE A 102 -11.91 -20.75 7.84
N GLY A 103 -10.77 -20.34 7.31
CA GLY A 103 -9.53 -21.05 7.57
C GLY A 103 -9.13 -20.84 9.01
N HIS A 104 -9.02 -21.91 9.79
CA HIS A 104 -8.51 -21.86 11.16
C HIS A 104 -6.98 -21.93 11.22
N GLY A 105 -6.30 -21.63 10.11
CA GLY A 105 -4.85 -21.60 10.04
C GLY A 105 -4.26 -20.59 11.01
N THR A 106 -3.17 -20.96 11.69
CA THR A 106 -2.45 -20.05 12.57
C THR A 106 -1.62 -19.04 11.78
N GLU A 107 -1.16 -19.40 10.57
CA GLU A 107 -0.23 -18.62 9.77
C GLU A 107 -0.87 -18.02 8.51
N PHE A 108 -1.88 -18.67 7.95
CA PHE A 108 -2.64 -18.17 6.81
C PHE A 108 -4.12 -18.09 7.15
N LEU A 109 -4.67 -16.88 7.06
CA LEU A 109 -6.06 -16.62 7.41
C LEU A 109 -6.81 -16.05 6.20
N PRO A 110 -7.70 -16.83 5.58
CA PRO A 110 -8.67 -16.31 4.61
C PRO A 110 -9.80 -15.59 5.35
N ILE A 111 -10.17 -14.41 4.84
CA ILE A 111 -11.27 -13.62 5.38
C ILE A 111 -12.12 -13.06 4.24
N SER A 112 -13.42 -12.93 4.48
CA SER A 112 -14.35 -12.22 3.62
C SER A 112 -14.93 -10.99 4.34
N TRP A 113 -15.61 -10.12 3.60
CA TRP A 113 -16.35 -9.00 4.20
C TRP A 113 -17.32 -9.46 5.28
N GLN A 114 -18.02 -10.56 5.01
CA GLN A 114 -18.96 -11.13 5.97
C GLN A 114 -18.25 -11.60 7.25
N SER A 115 -17.13 -12.30 7.13
CA SER A 115 -16.38 -12.76 8.29
C SER A 115 -15.80 -11.62 9.12
N LEU A 116 -15.34 -10.53 8.48
CA LEU A 116 -14.85 -9.36 9.19
C LEU A 116 -15.91 -8.68 10.08
N HIS A 117 -17.17 -8.76 9.72
CA HIS A 117 -18.25 -8.09 10.44
C HIS A 117 -19.05 -9.01 11.38
N HIS A 118 -19.06 -10.31 11.14
CA HIS A 118 -19.94 -11.25 11.84
C HIS A 118 -19.21 -12.35 12.60
N ASP A 119 -17.91 -12.56 12.35
CA ASP A 119 -17.18 -13.62 13.02
C ASP A 119 -16.58 -13.13 14.34
N ILE A 120 -17.24 -13.49 15.43
CA ILE A 120 -16.81 -13.19 16.79
C ILE A 120 -15.45 -13.82 17.09
N SER A 121 -15.11 -14.95 16.47
CA SER A 121 -13.82 -15.62 16.69
C SER A 121 -12.66 -14.79 16.17
N LEU A 122 -12.83 -14.03 15.09
CA LEU A 122 -11.82 -13.11 14.58
C LEU A 122 -11.57 -11.93 15.53
N VAL A 123 -12.60 -11.46 16.21
CA VAL A 123 -12.47 -10.34 17.18
C VAL A 123 -11.76 -10.79 18.44
N LYS A 124 -12.02 -12.01 18.91
CA LYS A 124 -11.51 -12.56 20.17
C LYS A 124 -10.22 -13.38 20.04
N SER A 125 -9.78 -13.66 18.81
CA SER A 125 -8.60 -14.50 18.57
C SER A 125 -7.32 -13.76 18.95
N ASP A 126 -6.44 -14.43 19.70
CA ASP A 126 -5.07 -13.98 19.98
C ASP A 126 -4.09 -14.35 18.85
N LYS A 127 -4.59 -15.03 17.81
CA LYS A 127 -3.78 -15.44 16.67
C LYS A 127 -3.33 -14.22 15.86
N GLN A 128 -2.08 -14.25 15.43
CA GLN A 128 -1.48 -13.23 14.55
C GLN A 128 -0.98 -13.93 13.28
N PRO A 129 -1.85 -14.15 12.29
CA PRO A 129 -1.48 -14.83 11.06
C PRO A 129 -0.37 -14.08 10.32
N SER A 130 0.50 -14.80 9.66
CA SER A 130 1.55 -14.22 8.84
C SER A 130 1.01 -13.60 7.57
N VAL A 131 0.03 -14.24 6.93
CA VAL A 131 -0.64 -13.76 5.72
C VAL A 131 -2.15 -13.84 5.88
N ILE A 132 -2.81 -12.79 5.43
CA ILE A 132 -4.27 -12.71 5.35
C ILE A 132 -4.66 -12.57 3.89
N ALA A 133 -5.58 -13.41 3.42
CA ALA A 133 -6.18 -13.29 2.10
C ALA A 133 -7.61 -12.75 2.21
N ILE A 134 -7.89 -11.64 1.52
CA ILE A 134 -9.25 -11.08 1.37
C ILE A 134 -9.92 -11.81 0.20
N THR A 135 -10.76 -12.80 0.51
CA THR A 135 -11.25 -13.77 -0.48
C THR A 135 -12.22 -13.19 -1.50
N ASP A 136 -12.99 -12.20 -1.10
CA ASP A 136 -13.96 -11.47 -1.94
C ASP A 136 -13.41 -10.12 -2.46
N ALA A 137 -12.09 -10.03 -2.62
CA ALA A 137 -11.41 -8.82 -3.08
C ALA A 137 -11.95 -8.25 -4.41
N PRO A 138 -12.29 -9.06 -5.44
CA PRO A 138 -12.89 -8.54 -6.66
C PRO A 138 -14.22 -7.83 -6.43
N GLN A 139 -15.10 -8.38 -5.58
CA GLN A 139 -16.38 -7.80 -5.22
C GLN A 139 -16.19 -6.51 -4.43
N LEU A 140 -15.29 -6.52 -3.43
CA LEU A 140 -14.99 -5.34 -2.62
C LEU A 140 -14.32 -4.24 -3.45
N SER A 141 -13.49 -4.62 -4.42
CA SER A 141 -12.87 -3.69 -5.37
C SER A 141 -13.89 -2.98 -6.26
N ASN A 142 -15.02 -3.62 -6.54
CA ASN A 142 -16.13 -3.07 -7.32
C ASN A 142 -17.15 -2.29 -6.47
N ALA A 143 -17.13 -2.46 -5.16
CA ALA A 143 -18.01 -1.77 -4.23
C ALA A 143 -17.30 -0.55 -3.62
N ALA A 144 -17.92 0.62 -3.73
CA ALA A 144 -17.32 1.90 -3.37
C ALA A 144 -16.79 1.95 -1.93
N GLY A 145 -15.47 2.02 -1.78
CA GLY A 145 -14.77 2.15 -0.49
C GLY A 145 -14.68 0.88 0.36
N LYS A 146 -15.37 -0.20 0.01
CA LYS A 146 -15.40 -1.42 0.84
C LYS A 146 -14.04 -2.10 0.96
N LEU A 147 -13.27 -2.16 -0.12
CA LEU A 147 -11.91 -2.72 -0.05
C LEU A 147 -11.03 -1.96 0.94
N SER A 148 -11.05 -0.62 0.91
CA SER A 148 -10.27 0.20 1.84
C SER A 148 -10.73 0.02 3.28
N GLN A 149 -12.03 -0.12 3.52
CA GLN A 149 -12.59 -0.40 4.85
C GLN A 149 -12.16 -1.79 5.35
N ALA A 150 -12.23 -2.82 4.51
CA ALA A 150 -11.78 -4.16 4.87
C ALA A 150 -10.30 -4.17 5.26
N ILE A 151 -9.45 -3.50 4.46
CA ILE A 151 -8.02 -3.39 4.75
C ILE A 151 -7.78 -2.63 6.06
N ASP A 152 -8.49 -1.54 6.33
CA ASP A 152 -8.37 -0.79 7.59
C ASP A 152 -8.70 -1.68 8.80
N ILE A 153 -9.80 -2.43 8.75
CA ILE A 153 -10.19 -3.37 9.82
C ILE A 153 -9.08 -4.42 10.03
N VAL A 154 -8.58 -5.01 8.94
CA VAL A 154 -7.51 -6.01 9.00
C VAL A 154 -6.24 -5.42 9.58
N ARG A 155 -5.85 -4.21 9.17
CA ARG A 155 -4.65 -3.54 9.67
C ARG A 155 -4.72 -3.23 11.16
N ARG A 156 -5.88 -2.87 11.66
CA ARG A 156 -6.09 -2.62 13.09
C ARG A 156 -6.04 -3.90 13.89
N ARG A 157 -6.64 -4.95 13.38
CA ARG A 157 -6.74 -6.24 14.09
C ARG A 157 -5.45 -7.05 13.99
N PHE A 158 -4.78 -7.04 12.83
CA PHE A 158 -3.59 -7.83 12.53
C PHE A 158 -2.47 -6.95 11.96
N PRO A 159 -1.88 -6.06 12.77
CA PRO A 159 -0.96 -5.03 12.27
C PRO A 159 0.34 -5.60 11.67
N ALA A 160 0.74 -6.82 12.05
CA ALA A 160 1.96 -7.47 11.57
C ALA A 160 1.76 -8.40 10.37
N SER A 161 0.51 -8.68 9.97
CA SER A 161 0.21 -9.61 8.88
C SER A 161 0.44 -8.98 7.51
N LEU A 162 0.93 -9.77 6.55
CA LEU A 162 0.91 -9.43 5.14
C LEU A 162 -0.51 -9.57 4.61
N ILE A 163 -0.95 -8.66 3.75
CA ILE A 163 -2.29 -8.70 3.18
C ILE A 163 -2.22 -8.97 1.68
N TRP A 164 -2.98 -9.97 1.26
CA TRP A 164 -3.19 -10.36 -0.13
C TRP A 164 -4.67 -10.18 -0.50
N ALA A 165 -4.92 -9.56 -1.64
CA ALA A 165 -6.24 -9.42 -2.24
C ALA A 165 -6.20 -10.06 -3.64
N PRO A 166 -6.63 -11.33 -3.79
CA PRO A 166 -6.50 -12.10 -5.02
C PRO A 166 -7.21 -11.45 -6.21
N GLY A 167 -6.59 -11.50 -7.40
CA GLY A 167 -7.21 -11.24 -8.68
C GLY A 167 -7.43 -9.77 -9.06
N ILE A 168 -7.03 -8.81 -8.23
CA ILE A 168 -7.29 -7.39 -8.49
C ILE A 168 -6.05 -6.57 -8.88
N SER A 169 -4.88 -7.14 -8.71
CA SER A 169 -3.60 -6.44 -8.86
C SER A 169 -3.04 -6.52 -10.28
N GLY A 170 -2.36 -5.47 -10.69
CA GLY A 170 -1.58 -5.37 -11.93
C GLY A 170 -0.45 -4.36 -11.76
N PRO A 171 0.51 -4.32 -12.72
CA PRO A 171 1.58 -3.32 -12.71
C PRO A 171 1.05 -1.88 -12.66
N ASP A 172 -0.11 -1.64 -13.26
CA ASP A 172 -0.78 -0.35 -13.36
C ASP A 172 -1.34 0.16 -12.04
N ASN A 173 -1.66 -0.72 -11.10
CA ASN A 173 -2.35 -0.33 -9.87
C ASN A 173 -1.66 -0.80 -8.57
N CYS A 174 -0.55 -1.54 -8.64
CA CYS A 174 0.09 -2.11 -7.45
C CYS A 174 0.56 -1.04 -6.45
N SER A 175 0.99 0.14 -6.93
CA SER A 175 1.38 1.24 -6.04
C SER A 175 0.18 1.84 -5.31
N LEU A 176 -0.98 1.98 -5.97
CA LEU A 176 -2.23 2.39 -5.32
C LEU A 176 -2.70 1.33 -4.32
N LEU A 177 -2.64 0.05 -4.69
CA LEU A 177 -3.03 -1.04 -3.81
C LEU A 177 -2.11 -1.14 -2.59
N SER A 178 -0.81 -0.95 -2.76
CA SER A 178 0.12 -0.88 -1.64
C SER A 178 -0.13 0.34 -0.75
N TRP A 179 -0.44 1.50 -1.34
CA TRP A 179 -0.80 2.71 -0.58
C TRP A 179 -2.00 2.49 0.33
N ILE A 180 -3.02 1.75 -0.14
CA ILE A 180 -4.17 1.39 0.69
C ILE A 180 -3.90 0.23 1.66
N GLY A 181 -2.77 -0.48 1.53
CA GLY A 181 -2.29 -1.44 2.52
C GLY A 181 -2.10 -2.88 2.07
N LEU A 182 -2.13 -3.19 0.77
CA LEU A 182 -1.79 -4.52 0.28
C LEU A 182 -0.27 -4.71 0.20
N ASP A 183 0.19 -5.90 0.57
CA ASP A 183 1.60 -6.27 0.59
C ASP A 183 1.94 -7.34 -0.46
N LEU A 184 0.95 -8.12 -0.90
CA LEU A 184 1.13 -9.24 -1.82
C LEU A 184 0.19 -9.10 -3.02
N PHE A 185 0.70 -9.49 -4.18
CA PHE A 185 0.03 -9.40 -5.47
C PHE A 185 0.08 -10.74 -6.19
N ASP A 186 -0.71 -10.92 -7.23
CA ASP A 186 -0.73 -12.13 -8.06
C ASP A 186 -0.83 -11.78 -9.55
N LEU A 187 -0.64 -12.79 -10.40
CA LEU A 187 -0.63 -12.62 -11.86
C LEU A 187 -2.00 -12.87 -12.52
N ASN A 188 -3.08 -13.08 -11.75
CA ASN A 188 -4.39 -13.43 -12.30
C ASN A 188 -4.91 -12.39 -13.29
N ARG A 189 -4.85 -11.10 -12.92
CA ARG A 189 -5.30 -10.02 -13.79
C ARG A 189 -4.41 -9.88 -15.03
N SER A 190 -3.10 -10.12 -14.90
CA SER A 190 -2.18 -10.12 -16.03
C SER A 190 -2.45 -11.25 -17.01
N ARG A 191 -2.83 -12.44 -16.53
CA ARG A 191 -3.26 -13.54 -17.41
C ARG A 191 -4.51 -13.19 -18.20
N VAL A 192 -5.51 -12.59 -17.53
CA VAL A 192 -6.73 -12.13 -18.21
C VAL A 192 -6.40 -11.05 -19.23
N ALA A 193 -5.54 -10.10 -18.91
CA ALA A 193 -5.12 -9.05 -19.85
C ALA A 193 -4.36 -9.64 -21.05
N SER A 194 -3.40 -10.54 -20.81
CA SER A 194 -2.66 -11.25 -21.85
C SER A 194 -3.60 -12.00 -22.81
N ALA A 195 -4.56 -12.74 -22.27
CA ALA A 195 -5.55 -13.47 -23.07
C ALA A 195 -6.45 -12.58 -23.95
N ASN A 196 -6.63 -11.32 -23.55
CA ASN A 196 -7.39 -10.31 -24.28
C ASN A 196 -6.51 -9.39 -25.16
N GLY A 197 -5.21 -9.68 -25.32
CA GLY A 197 -4.33 -8.87 -26.14
C GLY A 197 -3.88 -7.56 -25.48
N ILE A 198 -4.13 -7.36 -24.19
CA ILE A 198 -3.85 -6.11 -23.45
C ILE A 198 -2.54 -6.25 -22.69
N LEU A 199 -1.69 -5.21 -22.75
CA LEU A 199 -0.50 -5.06 -21.94
C LEU A 199 -0.79 -4.16 -20.75
N LEU A 200 -0.52 -4.66 -19.54
CA LEU A 200 -0.61 -3.88 -18.31
C LEU A 200 0.74 -3.20 -18.03
N THR A 201 0.76 -1.89 -18.04
CA THR A 201 1.96 -1.10 -17.76
C THR A 201 1.77 -0.23 -16.51
N SER A 202 2.84 0.40 -16.01
CA SER A 202 2.76 1.33 -14.88
C SER A 202 1.89 2.56 -15.16
N ASP A 203 1.60 2.85 -16.43
CA ASP A 203 0.79 4.00 -16.85
C ASP A 203 -0.66 3.63 -17.16
N GLY A 204 -0.98 2.36 -17.14
CA GLY A 204 -2.32 1.81 -17.35
C GLY A 204 -2.35 0.67 -18.34
N PRO A 205 -3.53 0.04 -18.52
CA PRO A 205 -3.75 -0.94 -19.58
C PRO A 205 -3.70 -0.26 -20.96
N ARG A 206 -3.05 -0.89 -21.93
CA ARG A 206 -3.00 -0.43 -23.32
C ARG A 206 -2.79 -1.58 -24.28
N ASP A 207 -3.03 -1.34 -25.56
CA ASP A 207 -2.60 -2.25 -26.62
C ASP A 207 -1.07 -2.23 -26.74
N PRO A 208 -0.42 -3.37 -26.99
CA PRO A 208 1.00 -3.41 -27.33
C PRO A 208 1.29 -2.64 -28.62
N ASP A 209 2.45 -2.01 -28.72
CA ASP A 209 2.91 -1.38 -29.96
C ASP A 209 3.76 -2.38 -30.78
N PRO A 210 3.24 -2.91 -31.91
CA PRO A 210 3.99 -3.87 -32.71
C PRO A 210 5.25 -3.26 -33.35
N SER A 211 5.29 -1.94 -33.54
CA SER A 211 6.47 -1.27 -34.11
C SER A 211 7.67 -1.30 -33.18
N LEU A 212 7.43 -1.46 -31.88
CA LEU A 212 8.44 -1.61 -30.83
C LEU A 212 8.66 -3.08 -30.43
N SER A 213 8.12 -4.03 -31.20
CA SER A 213 8.15 -5.45 -30.88
C SER A 213 7.52 -5.79 -29.51
N GLU A 214 6.58 -4.97 -29.06
CA GLU A 214 5.81 -5.27 -27.87
C GLU A 214 4.74 -6.31 -28.17
N ASP A 215 4.43 -7.11 -27.17
CA ASP A 215 3.32 -8.05 -27.17
C ASP A 215 2.60 -8.05 -25.80
N SER A 216 1.49 -8.76 -25.74
CA SER A 216 0.73 -8.94 -24.51
C SER A 216 1.04 -10.25 -23.78
N SER A 217 2.12 -10.95 -24.18
CA SER A 217 2.50 -12.24 -23.58
C SER A 217 2.72 -12.13 -22.07
N MET A 218 2.67 -13.28 -21.39
CA MET A 218 2.97 -13.32 -19.96
C MET A 218 4.40 -12.87 -19.64
N ASP A 219 5.36 -13.05 -20.55
CA ASP A 219 6.74 -12.57 -20.37
C ASP A 219 6.79 -11.04 -20.35
N SER A 220 6.08 -10.39 -21.27
CA SER A 220 5.91 -8.94 -21.28
C SER A 220 5.20 -8.43 -20.03
N GLN A 221 4.12 -9.09 -19.60
CA GLN A 221 3.43 -8.76 -18.34
C GLN A 221 4.36 -8.86 -17.13
N ILE A 222 5.17 -9.91 -17.05
CA ILE A 222 6.11 -10.13 -15.95
C ILE A 222 7.21 -9.08 -15.96
N THR A 223 7.71 -8.69 -17.13
CA THR A 223 8.69 -7.60 -17.24
C THR A 223 8.15 -6.31 -16.63
N HIS A 224 6.90 -5.94 -16.93
CA HIS A 224 6.24 -4.78 -16.33
C HIS A 224 6.02 -4.95 -14.82
N TRP A 225 5.70 -6.16 -14.35
CA TRP A 225 5.61 -6.45 -12.92
C TRP A 225 6.94 -6.27 -12.19
N MET A 226 8.03 -6.76 -12.75
CA MET A 226 9.37 -6.58 -12.16
C MET A 226 9.72 -5.11 -11.99
N GLN A 227 9.47 -4.30 -13.03
CA GLN A 227 9.68 -2.85 -12.98
C GLN A 227 8.78 -2.17 -11.95
N ALA A 228 7.49 -2.51 -11.92
CA ALA A 228 6.51 -1.93 -11.02
C ALA A 228 6.84 -2.24 -9.54
N ILE A 229 7.19 -3.48 -9.22
CA ILE A 229 7.57 -3.88 -7.86
C ILE A 229 8.90 -3.24 -7.43
N ALA A 230 9.89 -3.18 -8.31
CA ALA A 230 11.16 -2.51 -8.02
C ALA A 230 10.94 -1.02 -7.71
N SER A 231 10.15 -0.34 -8.56
CA SER A 231 9.76 1.05 -8.38
C SER A 231 8.98 1.26 -7.09
N LEU A 232 8.00 0.40 -6.78
CA LEU A 232 7.20 0.45 -5.56
C LEU A 232 8.07 0.29 -4.30
N ARG A 233 8.95 -0.70 -4.26
CA ARG A 233 9.86 -0.92 -3.13
C ARG A 233 10.80 0.28 -2.91
N SER A 234 11.31 0.85 -4.01
CA SER A 234 12.11 2.07 -3.96
C SER A 234 11.30 3.25 -3.41
N ALA A 235 10.05 3.40 -3.84
CA ALA A 235 9.17 4.46 -3.38
C ALA A 235 8.83 4.34 -1.89
N ILE A 236 8.63 3.12 -1.37
CA ILE A 236 8.41 2.91 0.06
C ILE A 236 9.67 3.32 0.86
N ARG A 237 10.87 2.95 0.40
CA ARG A 237 12.13 3.36 1.05
C ARG A 237 12.33 4.88 1.04
N SER A 238 12.08 5.51 -0.08
CA SER A 238 12.23 6.97 -0.23
C SER A 238 11.03 7.75 0.29
N GLY A 239 9.92 7.04 0.61
CA GLY A 239 8.67 7.61 1.04
C GLY A 239 7.97 8.46 -0.01
N THR A 240 8.00 8.03 -1.23
CA THR A 240 7.31 8.65 -2.38
C THR A 240 6.19 7.78 -2.92
N VAL A 241 5.74 6.81 -2.14
CA VAL A 241 4.69 5.87 -2.58
C VAL A 241 3.35 6.56 -2.81
N ARG A 242 3.06 7.62 -2.05
CA ARG A 242 1.83 8.41 -2.25
C ARG A 242 1.79 9.02 -3.66
N GLU A 243 2.90 9.59 -4.11
CA GLU A 243 3.00 10.20 -5.45
C GLU A 243 2.82 9.15 -6.54
N GLN A 244 3.37 7.95 -6.36
CA GLN A 244 3.15 6.84 -7.30
C GLN A 244 1.71 6.36 -7.29
N ALA A 245 1.09 6.23 -6.12
CA ALA A 245 -0.32 5.85 -5.98
C ALA A 245 -1.25 6.88 -6.63
N GLU A 246 -0.93 8.16 -6.48
CA GLU A 246 -1.66 9.27 -7.10
C GLU A 246 -1.56 9.20 -8.64
N LYS A 247 -0.34 8.98 -9.18
CA LYS A 247 -0.14 8.76 -10.62
C LYS A 247 -0.93 7.54 -11.10
N ALA A 248 -0.79 6.40 -10.44
CA ALA A 248 -1.49 5.16 -10.79
C ALA A 248 -3.02 5.30 -10.72
N SER A 249 -3.53 6.15 -9.84
CA SER A 249 -4.97 6.38 -9.72
C SER A 249 -5.60 6.99 -10.98
N LEU A 250 -4.82 7.71 -11.77
CA LEU A 250 -5.31 8.35 -13.00
C LEU A 250 -5.59 7.37 -14.14
N SER A 251 -5.18 6.11 -14.00
CA SER A 251 -5.44 5.07 -15.00
C SER A 251 -6.92 4.68 -15.13
N SER A 252 -7.76 4.96 -14.14
CA SER A 252 -9.19 4.71 -14.21
C SER A 252 -10.00 5.54 -13.20
N PRO A 253 -11.28 5.85 -13.50
CA PRO A 253 -12.17 6.55 -12.58
C PRO A 253 -12.33 5.82 -11.23
N ARG A 254 -12.36 4.49 -11.23
CA ARG A 254 -12.42 3.68 -10.01
C ARG A 254 -11.17 3.80 -9.14
N SER A 255 -10.02 3.90 -9.77
CA SER A 255 -8.76 4.10 -9.04
C SER A 255 -8.73 5.47 -8.37
N VAL A 256 -9.21 6.51 -9.04
CA VAL A 256 -9.37 7.86 -8.43
C VAL A 256 -10.33 7.82 -7.25
N GLU A 257 -11.49 7.18 -7.41
CA GLU A 257 -12.46 7.02 -6.32
C GLU A 257 -11.85 6.29 -5.13
N ARG A 258 -11.15 5.18 -5.38
CA ARG A 258 -10.49 4.37 -4.35
C ARG A 258 -9.48 5.19 -3.55
N LEU A 259 -8.63 5.95 -4.23
CA LEU A 259 -7.67 6.84 -3.57
C LEU A 259 -8.36 7.89 -2.70
N ARG A 260 -9.39 8.55 -3.22
CA ARG A 260 -10.13 9.59 -2.48
C ARG A 260 -10.83 9.02 -1.25
N ARG A 261 -11.45 7.85 -1.37
CA ARG A 261 -12.12 7.19 -0.24
C ARG A 261 -11.13 6.73 0.82
N HIS A 262 -9.98 6.21 0.41
CA HIS A 262 -8.92 5.86 1.34
C HIS A 262 -8.40 7.11 2.08
N ASN A 263 -8.13 8.20 1.37
CA ASN A 263 -7.71 9.44 2.01
C ASN A 263 -8.76 9.97 3.01
N LYS A 264 -10.05 9.89 2.66
CA LYS A 264 -11.14 10.25 3.58
C LYS A 264 -11.16 9.35 4.83
N LEU A 265 -10.96 8.05 4.66
CA LEU A 265 -10.85 7.09 5.76
C LEU A 265 -9.69 7.45 6.70
N LEU A 266 -8.53 7.82 6.15
CA LEU A 266 -7.37 8.25 6.95
C LEU A 266 -7.64 9.52 7.75
N LEU A 267 -8.42 10.47 7.22
CA LEU A 267 -8.81 11.68 7.96
C LEU A 267 -9.73 11.37 9.16
N GLN A 268 -10.56 10.35 9.04
CA GLN A 268 -11.47 9.92 10.11
C GLN A 268 -10.76 9.11 11.20
N ASN A 269 -9.59 8.56 10.92
CA ASN A 269 -8.82 7.75 11.83
C ASN A 269 -7.98 8.63 12.76
N VAL A 270 -8.43 8.80 13.97
CA VAL A 270 -7.77 9.62 15.01
C VAL A 270 -6.53 8.91 15.59
N ASP A 271 -6.40 7.60 15.40
CA ASP A 271 -5.28 6.82 15.93
C ASP A 271 -4.00 7.08 15.12
N GLY A 272 -3.08 7.83 15.71
CA GLY A 272 -1.79 8.20 15.12
C GLY A 272 -0.85 7.02 14.85
N SER A 273 -1.11 5.84 15.43
CA SER A 273 -0.25 4.65 15.32
C SER A 273 -0.09 4.16 13.87
N ILE A 274 -1.10 4.38 13.02
CA ILE A 274 -1.10 3.96 11.60
C ILE A 274 -0.33 4.94 10.71
N LEU A 275 -0.11 6.16 11.18
CA LEU A 275 0.45 7.25 10.36
C LEU A 275 1.96 7.42 10.50
N THR A 276 2.59 6.70 11.42
CA THR A 276 4.03 6.80 11.64
C THR A 276 4.79 6.16 10.48
N SER A 277 5.61 6.95 9.80
CA SER A 277 6.68 6.45 8.95
C SER A 277 7.91 6.17 9.81
N VAL A 278 8.71 5.18 9.40
CA VAL A 278 9.86 4.72 10.18
C VAL A 278 10.96 5.78 10.25
N ASP A 279 11.06 6.67 9.27
CA ASP A 279 11.95 7.82 9.31
C ASP A 279 11.46 8.92 8.36
N ASN A 280 11.11 10.07 8.92
CA ASN A 280 10.69 11.25 8.16
C ASN A 280 11.71 12.39 8.22
N SER A 281 12.86 12.17 8.86
CA SER A 281 13.85 13.22 9.02
C SER A 281 14.44 13.62 7.66
N GLY A 282 14.24 14.86 7.27
CA GLY A 282 14.80 15.44 6.05
C GLY A 282 14.04 15.13 4.76
N ARG A 283 12.94 14.39 4.81
CA ARG A 283 12.15 14.05 3.62
C ARG A 283 11.38 15.25 3.08
N ARG A 284 11.51 15.51 1.79
CA ARG A 284 10.68 16.50 1.09
C ARG A 284 9.35 15.88 0.68
N LEU A 285 8.28 16.35 1.28
CA LEU A 285 6.93 15.97 0.89
C LEU A 285 6.53 16.74 -0.38
N ARG A 286 5.92 16.05 -1.35
CA ARG A 286 5.48 16.61 -2.62
C ARG A 286 3.97 16.68 -2.67
N TYR A 287 3.41 17.87 -2.53
CA TYR A 287 1.96 18.12 -2.56
C TYR A 287 1.58 18.91 -3.80
N ASN A 288 1.82 18.31 -4.96
CA ASN A 288 1.74 19.00 -6.26
C ASN A 288 0.32 19.00 -6.85
N SER A 289 -0.57 18.16 -6.36
CA SER A 289 -1.94 18.04 -6.88
C SER A 289 -3.00 18.50 -5.88
N PRO A 290 -4.23 18.82 -6.34
CA PRO A 290 -5.35 19.06 -5.44
C PRO A 290 -5.66 17.89 -4.50
N VAL A 291 -5.49 16.65 -4.97
CA VAL A 291 -5.71 15.44 -4.15
C VAL A 291 -4.66 15.34 -3.05
N SER A 292 -3.40 15.64 -3.33
CA SER A 292 -2.33 15.61 -2.34
C SER A 292 -2.55 16.61 -1.19
N ARG A 293 -3.23 17.72 -1.46
CA ARG A 293 -3.57 18.72 -0.42
C ARG A 293 -4.65 18.25 0.56
N GLN A 294 -5.35 17.15 0.26
CA GLN A 294 -6.28 16.48 1.15
C GLN A 294 -5.60 15.45 2.06
N ASP A 295 -4.29 15.35 1.99
CA ASP A 295 -3.50 14.45 2.83
C ASP A 295 -3.67 14.82 4.30
N LYS A 296 -3.75 13.79 5.17
CA LYS A 296 -3.91 14.00 6.62
C LYS A 296 -2.82 14.88 7.22
N LEU A 297 -1.57 14.78 6.77
CA LEU A 297 -0.48 15.64 7.27
C LEU A 297 -0.73 17.12 6.99
N ILE A 298 -1.32 17.43 5.82
CA ILE A 298 -1.70 18.81 5.49
C ILE A 298 -2.88 19.26 6.34
N HIS A 299 -3.87 18.38 6.49
CA HIS A 299 -5.03 18.67 7.34
C HIS A 299 -4.58 18.95 8.79
N ASP A 300 -3.80 18.06 9.38
CA ASP A 300 -3.33 18.19 10.77
C ASP A 300 -2.43 19.43 10.95
N TRP A 301 -1.62 19.76 9.94
CA TRP A 301 -0.82 20.97 9.95
C TRP A 301 -1.70 22.23 9.94
N ARG A 302 -2.72 22.27 9.08
CA ARG A 302 -3.65 23.40 9.02
C ARG A 302 -4.44 23.57 10.30
N GLU A 303 -4.97 22.46 10.85
CA GLU A 303 -5.67 22.44 12.14
C GLU A 303 -4.77 23.01 13.26
N ARG A 304 -3.51 22.57 13.31
CA ARG A 304 -2.57 23.06 14.30
C ARG A 304 -2.30 24.56 14.14
N ILE A 305 -2.10 25.05 12.92
CA ILE A 305 -1.85 26.46 12.66
C ILE A 305 -3.11 27.29 13.04
N SER A 306 -4.30 26.82 12.66
CA SER A 306 -5.55 27.54 12.94
C SER A 306 -5.93 27.62 14.41
N ASN A 307 -5.69 26.52 15.15
CA ASN A 307 -6.27 26.35 16.48
C ASN A 307 -5.26 26.49 17.62
N VAL A 308 -3.98 26.26 17.35
CA VAL A 308 -2.94 26.20 18.40
C VAL A 308 -1.90 27.31 18.27
N HIS A 309 -1.68 27.81 17.06
CA HIS A 309 -0.66 28.83 16.86
C HIS A 309 -1.13 30.18 17.41
N THR A 310 -0.37 30.71 18.35
CA THR A 310 -0.55 32.08 18.89
C THR A 310 0.73 32.86 18.66
N PRO A 311 0.62 34.14 18.23
CA PRO A 311 1.81 34.97 18.10
C PRO A 311 2.43 35.22 19.49
N PRO A 312 3.74 35.40 19.58
CA PRO A 312 4.36 35.84 20.83
C PRO A 312 3.74 37.18 21.31
N SER A 313 3.51 37.31 22.60
CA SER A 313 2.81 38.47 23.17
C SER A 313 3.43 39.82 22.79
N HIS A 314 4.75 39.87 22.65
CA HIS A 314 5.48 41.08 22.20
C HIS A 314 5.40 41.35 20.71
N GLN A 315 4.80 40.43 19.92
CA GLN A 315 4.65 40.55 18.46
C GLN A 315 3.18 40.46 18.03
N SER A 316 2.26 40.86 18.88
CA SER A 316 0.82 40.69 18.63
C SER A 316 0.11 41.94 18.10
N ASP A 317 0.81 43.06 17.98
CA ASP A 317 0.19 44.35 17.59
C ASP A 317 -0.15 44.38 16.10
N VAL A 318 0.73 43.85 15.26
CA VAL A 318 0.57 43.89 13.82
C VAL A 318 0.93 42.54 13.19
N LEU A 319 0.05 42.01 12.37
CA LEU A 319 0.32 40.83 11.54
C LEU A 319 0.71 41.28 10.12
N VAL A 320 1.90 40.87 9.68
CA VAL A 320 2.35 41.12 8.30
C VAL A 320 2.45 39.77 7.56
N LEU A 321 1.67 39.63 6.49
CA LEU A 321 1.71 38.50 5.59
C LEU A 321 2.76 38.75 4.50
N LEU A 322 3.75 37.89 4.41
CA LEU A 322 4.81 37.95 3.41
C LEU A 322 4.64 36.86 2.36
N PRO A 323 4.88 37.14 1.07
CA PRO A 323 4.82 36.13 0.03
C PRO A 323 5.93 35.10 0.17
N CYS A 324 5.74 33.91 -0.39
CA CYS A 324 6.80 32.90 -0.49
C CYS A 324 7.94 33.35 -1.42
N SER A 325 9.07 32.66 -1.33
CA SER A 325 10.22 32.82 -2.20
C SER A 325 10.75 31.48 -2.70
N ALA A 326 11.43 31.48 -3.84
CA ALA A 326 12.11 30.29 -4.35
C ALA A 326 13.24 29.82 -3.42
N THR A 327 13.93 30.78 -2.75
CA THR A 327 15.02 30.50 -1.81
C THR A 327 14.45 30.15 -0.42
N LYS A 328 14.87 29.03 0.13
CA LYS A 328 14.51 28.58 1.50
C LYS A 328 15.77 28.37 2.36
N PRO A 329 15.75 28.72 3.62
CA PRO A 329 14.68 29.40 4.36
C PRO A 329 14.45 30.83 3.82
N TYR A 330 13.20 31.29 3.80
CA TYR A 330 12.77 32.52 3.15
C TYR A 330 13.57 33.76 3.57
N ARG A 331 13.94 33.87 4.86
CA ARG A 331 14.76 34.97 5.40
C ARG A 331 16.10 35.19 4.68
N LEU A 332 16.61 34.18 3.95
CA LEU A 332 17.85 34.26 3.18
C LEU A 332 17.63 34.73 1.74
N SER A 333 16.39 34.93 1.31
CA SER A 333 16.12 35.42 -0.03
C SER A 333 16.30 36.94 -0.11
N GLN A 334 16.73 37.43 -1.28
CA GLN A 334 16.87 38.87 -1.52
C GLN A 334 15.55 39.66 -1.32
N SER A 335 14.42 39.06 -1.73
CA SER A 335 13.10 39.67 -1.56
C SER A 335 12.75 39.85 -0.09
N HIS A 336 12.98 38.82 0.74
CA HIS A 336 12.71 38.91 2.18
C HIS A 336 13.69 39.84 2.90
N HIS A 337 14.94 39.91 2.48
CA HIS A 337 15.86 40.94 2.99
C HIS A 337 15.33 42.34 2.75
N ARG A 338 14.74 42.63 1.56
CA ARG A 338 14.11 43.93 1.26
C ARG A 338 12.88 44.14 2.13
N PHE A 339 12.02 43.15 2.31
CA PHE A 339 10.84 43.27 3.18
C PHE A 339 11.25 43.55 4.63
N LEU A 340 12.19 42.80 5.15
CA LEU A 340 12.65 42.95 6.54
C LEU A 340 13.28 44.31 6.85
N LYS A 341 13.99 44.92 5.86
CA LYS A 341 14.50 46.28 6.00
C LYS A 341 13.41 47.33 6.16
N ASN A 342 12.23 47.07 5.60
CA ASN A 342 11.08 48.00 5.64
C ASN A 342 10.09 47.72 6.78
N ILE A 343 10.37 46.73 7.62
CA ILE A 343 9.58 46.39 8.81
C ILE A 343 10.39 46.82 10.06
N PRO A 344 10.22 48.06 10.51
CA PRO A 344 11.11 48.64 11.53
C PRO A 344 10.80 48.19 12.96
N SER A 345 9.75 47.42 13.17
CA SER A 345 9.26 47.10 14.51
C SER A 345 9.46 45.62 14.86
N ASN A 346 9.94 45.38 16.05
CA ASN A 346 10.00 44.04 16.65
C ASN A 346 8.65 43.56 17.24
N ARG A 347 7.61 44.41 17.21
CA ARG A 347 6.24 44.09 17.65
C ARG A 347 5.37 43.50 16.52
N VAL A 348 5.98 43.21 15.40
CA VAL A 348 5.30 42.68 14.20
C VAL A 348 5.43 41.17 14.14
N HIS A 349 4.29 40.49 14.07
CA HIS A 349 4.24 39.07 13.75
C HIS A 349 4.30 38.87 12.24
N GLN A 350 5.37 38.22 11.78
CA GLN A 350 5.59 37.97 10.34
C GLN A 350 5.19 36.55 10.01
N VAL A 351 4.30 36.38 9.05
CA VAL A 351 3.84 35.08 8.57
C VAL A 351 4.10 34.97 7.07
N MET A 352 4.83 33.93 6.66
CA MET A 352 5.13 33.64 5.27
C MET A 352 4.00 32.79 4.67
N VAL A 353 3.25 33.36 3.72
CA VAL A 353 2.20 32.65 3.00
C VAL A 353 2.84 31.78 1.93
N THR A 354 2.76 30.47 2.08
CA THR A 354 3.41 29.50 1.18
C THR A 354 2.43 28.85 0.23
N SER A 355 2.79 28.74 -1.05
CA SER A 355 2.05 27.92 -2.01
C SER A 355 2.60 26.48 -1.98
N PRO A 356 1.73 25.46 -2.04
CA PRO A 356 0.26 25.47 -2.13
C PRO A 356 -0.45 25.33 -0.77
N LEU A 357 0.26 25.36 0.32
CA LEU A 357 -0.28 24.98 1.63
C LEU A 357 -0.99 26.13 2.38
N GLY A 358 -0.69 27.36 2.03
CA GLY A 358 -1.16 28.54 2.74
C GLY A 358 -0.12 29.04 3.76
N LEU A 359 -0.49 29.19 5.02
CA LEU A 359 0.40 29.67 6.08
C LEU A 359 1.44 28.66 6.49
#